data_703085df24727367b8b912bf87a385e9
#
_entry.id   703085df24727367b8b912bf87a385e9
#
_cell.length_a   1.000
_cell.length_b   1.000
_cell.length_c   1.000
_cell.angle_alpha   90.00
_cell.angle_beta   90.00
_cell.angle_gamma   90.00
#
_symmetry.space_group_name_H-M   'P 1'
#
loop_
_entity.id
_entity.type
_entity.pdbx_description
1 polymer ?
#
loop_
_entity_poly.entity_id
_entity_poly.type
_entity_poly.pdbx_seq_one_letter_code
_entity_poly.pdbx_strand_id
1 'polypeptide(L)'
;MEQEHQLKSLLTEQQFEDAENKEFMLAQARACANGYALATEGIAVVSDFQNNECHIYSGRFGQTIMDFPEYMVDHTSAFENTVFSHANEEELIQRHILELRFVNFIKELPINEKTNFSASCIISFYRTGSNETIKILHTTRYFSCSNGGSVILGLCTYSPYFGSHNKQDSIIVNLVTGETVRRNVYEACDRKILSRRQLEILSLIAKGVPSKQIADNLNISVYTVNRHRQDILASLKVANTAAAVEIALRMNLI
;
A
#
# COMPACT_ATOMS: atom_id res chain seq x y z
N MET A 1 3.71 1.50 -10.70
CA MET A 1 2.88 2.51 -11.29
C MET A 1 2.64 3.66 -10.32
N GLU A 2 1.75 4.62 -10.55
CA GLU A 2 1.68 5.88 -9.76
C GLU A 2 1.33 5.65 -8.28
N GLN A 3 0.35 4.76 -8.01
CA GLN A 3 -0.05 4.37 -6.64
C GLN A 3 1.09 3.68 -5.89
N GLU A 4 1.87 2.90 -6.59
CA GLU A 4 3.08 2.26 -6.08
C GLU A 4 4.14 3.30 -5.73
N HIS A 5 4.35 4.31 -6.59
CA HIS A 5 5.30 5.39 -6.32
C HIS A 5 4.90 6.20 -5.08
N GLN A 6 3.61 6.51 -4.94
CA GLN A 6 3.09 7.18 -3.75
C GLN A 6 3.33 6.36 -2.49
N LEU A 7 3.03 5.06 -2.54
CA LEU A 7 3.22 4.16 -1.40
C LEU A 7 4.71 4.03 -1.03
N LYS A 8 5.59 3.89 -2.02
CA LYS A 8 7.05 3.89 -1.84
C LYS A 8 7.50 5.14 -1.10
N SER A 9 7.17 6.33 -1.61
CA SER A 9 7.56 7.58 -0.97
C SER A 9 7.02 7.71 0.46
N LEU A 10 5.78 7.27 0.72
CA LEU A 10 5.19 7.32 2.06
C LEU A 10 5.90 6.41 3.07
N LEU A 11 6.46 5.30 2.64
CA LEU A 11 7.08 4.30 3.53
C LEU A 11 8.60 4.42 3.59
N THR A 12 9.29 4.77 2.50
CA THR A 12 10.77 4.83 2.46
C THR A 12 11.34 6.21 2.73
N GLU A 13 10.57 7.30 2.59
CA GLU A 13 11.02 8.67 2.87
C GLU A 13 10.61 9.18 4.26
N GLN A 14 10.27 8.28 5.18
CA GLN A 14 10.00 8.62 6.58
C GLN A 14 11.29 9.05 7.28
N GLN A 15 11.16 9.83 8.36
CA GLN A 15 12.27 10.06 9.27
C GLN A 15 12.41 8.83 10.17
N PHE A 16 13.42 8.02 9.88
CA PHE A 16 13.73 6.84 10.70
C PHE A 16 14.64 7.29 11.85
N GLU A 17 14.11 7.32 13.05
CA GLU A 17 14.92 7.42 14.26
C GLU A 17 15.56 6.05 14.54
N ASP A 18 16.72 6.04 15.20
CA ASP A 18 17.37 4.80 15.60
C ASP A 18 16.41 3.93 16.41
N ALA A 19 16.06 2.79 15.85
CA ALA A 19 15.26 1.79 16.55
C ALA A 19 16.23 0.93 17.37
N GLU A 20 16.18 1.06 18.69
CA GLU A 20 16.78 0.09 19.59
C GLU A 20 16.30 -1.32 19.19
N ASN A 21 17.24 -2.25 18.98
CA ASN A 21 16.95 -3.65 18.59
C ASN A 21 16.41 -3.89 17.18
N LYS A 22 16.67 -3.01 16.19
CA LYS A 22 16.23 -3.23 14.81
C LYS A 22 16.64 -4.60 14.26
N GLU A 23 17.89 -5.00 14.45
CA GLU A 23 18.41 -6.31 13.99
C GLU A 23 17.63 -7.48 14.60
N PHE A 24 17.31 -7.40 15.88
CA PHE A 24 16.50 -8.41 16.56
C PHE A 24 15.08 -8.48 15.99
N MET A 25 14.45 -7.33 15.74
CA MET A 25 13.11 -7.28 15.16
C MET A 25 13.09 -7.78 13.72
N LEU A 26 14.12 -7.46 12.94
CA LEU A 26 14.27 -7.98 11.58
C LEU A 26 14.46 -9.52 11.60
N ALA A 27 15.28 -10.04 12.51
CA ALA A 27 15.46 -11.47 12.66
C ALA A 27 14.16 -12.18 13.05
N GLN A 28 13.37 -11.60 13.96
CA GLN A 28 12.04 -12.11 14.30
C GLN A 28 11.07 -12.09 13.12
N ALA A 29 11.01 -10.97 12.39
CA ALA A 29 10.14 -10.84 11.21
C ALA A 29 10.48 -11.88 10.13
N ARG A 30 11.77 -12.09 9.89
CA ARG A 30 12.28 -13.12 8.96
C ARG A 30 11.93 -14.53 9.42
N ALA A 31 12.09 -14.84 10.72
CA ALA A 31 11.69 -16.14 11.26
C ALA A 31 10.18 -16.38 11.12
N CYS A 32 9.35 -15.36 11.38
CA CYS A 32 7.90 -15.43 11.16
C CYS A 32 7.55 -15.66 9.69
N ALA A 33 8.20 -14.94 8.76
CA ALA A 33 7.97 -15.08 7.34
C ALA A 33 8.34 -16.48 6.83
N ASN A 34 9.51 -16.98 7.22
CA ASN A 34 9.92 -18.34 6.90
C ASN A 34 8.97 -19.38 7.46
N GLY A 35 8.58 -19.25 8.75
CA GLY A 35 7.61 -20.15 9.38
C GLY A 35 6.25 -20.13 8.68
N TYR A 36 5.78 -18.96 8.26
CA TYR A 36 4.54 -18.85 7.46
C TYR A 36 4.66 -19.58 6.13
N ALA A 37 5.72 -19.32 5.35
CA ALA A 37 5.94 -19.96 4.06
C ALA A 37 5.96 -21.49 4.17
N LEU A 38 6.65 -22.01 5.19
CA LEU A 38 6.72 -23.47 5.46
C LEU A 38 5.36 -24.05 5.92
N ALA A 39 4.62 -23.33 6.78
CA ALA A 39 3.38 -23.84 7.35
C ALA A 39 2.20 -23.79 6.38
N THR A 40 2.15 -22.79 5.50
CA THR A 40 1.03 -22.55 4.57
C THR A 40 1.33 -22.91 3.12
N GLU A 41 2.59 -23.29 2.83
CA GLU A 41 3.12 -23.45 1.47
C GLU A 41 3.01 -22.17 0.62
N GLY A 42 2.67 -21.04 1.23
CA GLY A 42 2.48 -19.73 0.61
C GLY A 42 3.78 -18.96 0.42
N ILE A 43 3.64 -17.65 0.19
CA ILE A 43 4.77 -16.72 0.10
C ILE A 43 4.65 -15.73 1.25
N ALA A 44 5.77 -15.36 1.85
CA ALA A 44 5.85 -14.28 2.82
C ALA A 44 7.02 -13.34 2.50
N VAL A 45 6.78 -12.04 2.62
CA VAL A 45 7.76 -11.00 2.33
C VAL A 45 7.93 -10.10 3.54
N VAL A 46 9.16 -9.94 3.99
CA VAL A 46 9.55 -8.93 4.97
C VAL A 46 10.13 -7.74 4.24
N SER A 47 9.48 -6.59 4.36
CA SER A 47 9.93 -5.31 3.81
C SER A 47 10.66 -4.52 4.88
N ASP A 48 11.92 -4.15 4.65
CA ASP A 48 12.69 -3.20 5.45
C ASP A 48 12.63 -1.82 4.75
N PHE A 49 11.75 -0.95 5.21
CA PHE A 49 11.54 0.36 4.58
C PHE A 49 12.70 1.32 4.80
N GLN A 50 13.46 1.15 5.89
CA GLN A 50 14.61 1.99 6.18
C GLN A 50 15.82 1.67 5.27
N ASN A 51 16.06 0.39 4.98
CA ASN A 51 17.14 -0.04 4.09
C ASN A 51 16.67 -0.15 2.63
N ASN A 52 15.39 0.01 2.37
CA ASN A 52 14.77 -0.16 1.05
C ASN A 52 15.07 -1.52 0.42
N GLU A 53 14.92 -2.59 1.19
CA GLU A 53 15.10 -3.97 0.74
C GLU A 53 13.96 -4.87 1.21
N CYS A 54 13.76 -6.00 0.54
CA CYS A 54 12.82 -7.01 0.99
C CYS A 54 13.39 -8.43 0.92
N HIS A 55 12.92 -9.27 1.86
CA HIS A 55 13.27 -10.69 1.99
C HIS A 55 12.04 -11.52 1.66
N ILE A 56 12.12 -12.36 0.63
CA ILE A 56 11.02 -13.17 0.12
C ILE A 56 11.27 -14.63 0.48
N TYR A 57 10.31 -15.27 1.13
CA TYR A 57 10.29 -16.68 1.51
C TYR A 57 9.17 -17.36 0.77
N SER A 58 9.46 -18.47 0.07
CA SER A 58 8.50 -19.19 -0.76
C SER A 58 8.36 -20.63 -0.33
N GLY A 59 7.17 -21.03 0.08
CA GLY A 59 6.77 -22.42 0.15
C GLY A 59 6.53 -23.02 -1.24
N ARG A 60 6.11 -24.29 -1.30
CA ARG A 60 5.94 -25.02 -2.59
C ARG A 60 4.96 -24.36 -3.55
N PHE A 61 3.97 -23.62 -3.04
CA PHE A 61 3.06 -22.87 -3.90
C PHE A 61 3.83 -21.80 -4.72
N GLY A 62 4.64 -20.96 -4.07
CA GLY A 62 5.42 -19.93 -4.76
C GLY A 62 6.45 -20.53 -5.72
N GLN A 63 7.10 -21.62 -5.32
CA GLN A 63 8.07 -22.33 -6.16
C GLN A 63 7.42 -22.96 -7.41
N THR A 64 6.25 -23.58 -7.26
CA THR A 64 5.59 -24.32 -8.35
C THR A 64 4.79 -23.40 -9.30
N ILE A 65 4.18 -22.34 -8.76
CA ILE A 65 3.27 -21.48 -9.53
C ILE A 65 3.99 -20.28 -10.14
N MET A 66 4.99 -19.74 -9.43
CA MET A 66 5.70 -18.51 -9.82
C MET A 66 7.18 -18.72 -10.12
N ASP A 67 7.66 -19.96 -10.01
CA ASP A 67 9.08 -20.32 -10.22
C ASP A 67 10.05 -19.54 -9.31
N PHE A 68 9.63 -19.28 -8.07
CA PHE A 68 10.46 -18.59 -7.08
C PHE A 68 11.40 -19.57 -6.38
N PRO A 69 12.63 -19.15 -6.03
CA PRO A 69 13.46 -19.91 -5.09
C PRO A 69 12.83 -19.94 -3.70
N GLU A 70 13.24 -20.87 -2.86
CA GLU A 70 12.78 -20.97 -1.46
C GLU A 70 13.01 -19.66 -0.68
N TYR A 71 14.12 -18.99 -0.98
CA TYR A 71 14.48 -17.69 -0.39
C TYR A 71 15.21 -16.81 -1.40
N MET A 72 14.86 -15.52 -1.41
CA MET A 72 15.55 -14.49 -2.17
C MET A 72 15.49 -13.13 -1.46
N VAL A 73 16.42 -12.24 -1.82
CA VAL A 73 16.45 -10.85 -1.33
C VAL A 73 16.46 -9.91 -2.52
N ASP A 74 15.62 -8.88 -2.46
CA ASP A 74 15.73 -7.72 -3.35
C ASP A 74 16.36 -6.56 -2.54
N HIS A 75 17.62 -6.25 -2.84
CA HIS A 75 18.37 -5.15 -2.22
C HIS A 75 18.09 -3.78 -2.87
N THR A 76 17.19 -3.72 -3.85
CA THR A 76 16.89 -2.49 -4.59
C THR A 76 15.54 -1.89 -4.25
N SER A 77 14.68 -2.68 -3.59
CA SER A 77 13.31 -2.27 -3.27
C SER A 77 12.80 -2.97 -2.01
N ALA A 78 12.20 -2.18 -1.10
CA ALA A 78 11.42 -2.71 0.01
C ALA A 78 10.06 -3.30 -0.44
N PHE A 79 9.70 -3.09 -1.70
CA PHE A 79 8.46 -3.56 -2.29
C PHE A 79 8.70 -4.79 -3.15
N GLU A 80 7.83 -5.76 -3.03
CA GLU A 80 7.89 -7.07 -3.65
C GLU A 80 7.51 -7.05 -5.16
N ASN A 81 8.20 -6.23 -5.95
CA ASN A 81 7.91 -6.07 -7.38
C ASN A 81 7.98 -7.38 -8.15
N THR A 82 8.88 -8.28 -7.77
CA THR A 82 9.00 -9.62 -8.34
C THR A 82 7.73 -10.44 -8.12
N VAL A 83 7.10 -10.33 -6.93
CA VAL A 83 5.82 -10.99 -6.65
C VAL A 83 4.69 -10.33 -7.44
N PHE A 84 4.66 -8.99 -7.49
CA PHE A 84 3.63 -8.24 -8.20
C PHE A 84 3.68 -8.39 -9.72
N SER A 85 4.82 -8.79 -10.30
CA SER A 85 4.91 -9.08 -11.74
C SER A 85 3.98 -10.21 -12.20
N HIS A 86 3.48 -11.03 -11.27
CA HIS A 86 2.50 -12.10 -11.55
C HIS A 86 1.05 -11.66 -11.30
N ALA A 87 0.82 -10.47 -10.72
CA ALA A 87 -0.51 -10.00 -10.37
C ALA A 87 -1.28 -9.45 -11.56
N ASN A 88 -2.62 -9.58 -11.54
CA ASN A 88 -3.49 -8.84 -12.44
C ASN A 88 -3.33 -7.34 -12.18
N GLU A 89 -3.05 -6.54 -13.22
CA GLU A 89 -2.72 -5.12 -13.09
C GLU A 89 -3.83 -4.29 -12.45
N GLU A 90 -5.09 -4.52 -12.79
CA GLU A 90 -6.22 -3.76 -12.24
C GLU A 90 -6.45 -4.07 -10.76
N GLU A 91 -6.37 -5.34 -10.38
CA GLU A 91 -6.49 -5.79 -9.00
C GLU A 91 -5.29 -5.34 -8.16
N LEU A 92 -4.10 -5.27 -8.74
CA LEU A 92 -2.90 -4.72 -8.11
C LEU A 92 -3.06 -3.22 -7.78
N ILE A 93 -3.69 -2.44 -8.66
CA ILE A 93 -4.01 -1.04 -8.38
C ILE A 93 -4.95 -0.95 -7.15
N GLN A 94 -5.99 -1.78 -7.07
CA GLN A 94 -6.91 -1.80 -5.92
C GLN A 94 -6.18 -2.20 -4.63
N ARG A 95 -5.25 -3.15 -4.70
CA ARG A 95 -4.39 -3.53 -3.57
C ARG A 95 -3.52 -2.34 -3.12
N HIS A 96 -2.90 -1.59 -4.04
CA HIS A 96 -2.10 -0.43 -3.69
C HIS A 96 -2.94 0.68 -3.03
N ILE A 97 -4.16 0.90 -3.49
CA ILE A 97 -5.10 1.84 -2.85
C ILE A 97 -5.45 1.38 -1.43
N LEU A 98 -5.70 0.09 -1.23
CA LEU A 98 -5.96 -0.45 0.11
C LEU A 98 -4.76 -0.20 1.04
N GLU A 99 -3.55 -0.44 0.57
CA GLU A 99 -2.35 -0.22 1.38
C GLU A 99 -2.10 1.26 1.68
N LEU A 100 -2.34 2.17 0.72
CA LEU A 100 -2.31 3.60 0.97
C LEU A 100 -3.29 4.02 2.08
N ARG A 101 -4.52 3.50 2.04
CA ARG A 101 -5.53 3.71 3.09
C ARG A 101 -5.07 3.15 4.42
N PHE A 102 -4.50 1.96 4.39
CA PHE A 102 -3.98 1.30 5.59
C PHE A 102 -2.83 2.09 6.22
N VAL A 103 -1.85 2.55 5.44
CA VAL A 103 -0.77 3.42 5.92
C VAL A 103 -1.31 4.69 6.55
N ASN A 104 -2.25 5.38 5.89
CA ASN A 104 -2.84 6.62 6.39
C ASN A 104 -3.65 6.38 7.66
N PHE A 105 -4.39 5.29 7.75
CA PHE A 105 -5.10 4.88 8.96
C PHE A 105 -4.12 4.61 10.13
N ILE A 106 -3.07 3.81 9.88
CA ILE A 106 -2.05 3.47 10.89
C ILE A 106 -1.32 4.73 11.40
N LYS A 107 -1.06 5.73 10.55
CA LYS A 107 -0.41 6.99 10.97
C LYS A 107 -1.19 7.75 12.03
N GLU A 108 -2.52 7.67 12.02
CA GLU A 108 -3.39 8.35 12.98
C GLU A 108 -3.46 7.64 14.35
N LEU A 109 -2.95 6.41 14.44
CA LEU A 109 -3.03 5.61 15.68
C LEU A 109 -1.89 5.93 16.65
N PRO A 110 -2.12 5.72 17.97
CA PRO A 110 -1.05 5.68 18.95
C PRO A 110 0.02 4.64 18.57
N ILE A 111 1.29 4.91 18.90
CA ILE A 111 2.43 4.06 18.48
C ILE A 111 2.25 2.60 18.90
N ASN A 112 1.78 2.37 20.14
CA ASN A 112 1.54 1.03 20.71
C ASN A 112 0.40 0.25 20.03
N GLU A 113 -0.42 0.91 19.20
CA GLU A 113 -1.52 0.27 18.48
C GLU A 113 -1.23 0.02 17.00
N LYS A 114 -0.21 0.68 16.44
CA LYS A 114 0.09 0.65 14.99
C LYS A 114 0.34 -0.76 14.43
N THR A 115 0.89 -1.66 15.23
CA THR A 115 1.18 -3.04 14.83
C THR A 115 0.02 -4.02 15.06
N ASN A 116 -1.10 -3.54 15.63
CA ASN A 116 -2.25 -4.38 15.97
C ASN A 116 -3.19 -4.64 14.77
N PHE A 117 -2.92 -4.09 13.62
CA PHE A 117 -3.83 -4.17 12.48
C PHE A 117 -3.21 -4.89 11.28
N SER A 118 -4.07 -5.44 10.43
CA SER A 118 -3.72 -5.95 9.11
C SER A 118 -4.74 -5.51 8.08
N ALA A 119 -4.28 -5.37 6.83
CA ALA A 119 -5.14 -5.16 5.67
C ALA A 119 -5.08 -6.39 4.77
N SER A 120 -6.22 -6.85 4.27
CA SER A 120 -6.29 -8.04 3.40
C SER A 120 -7.17 -7.78 2.19
N CYS A 121 -6.80 -8.37 1.05
CA CYS A 121 -7.58 -8.38 -0.18
C CYS A 121 -7.32 -9.67 -0.97
N ILE A 122 -8.17 -9.93 -1.97
CA ILE A 122 -7.98 -11.04 -2.90
C ILE A 122 -7.45 -10.47 -4.21
N ILE A 123 -6.37 -11.05 -4.73
CA ILE A 123 -5.72 -10.67 -6.00
C ILE A 123 -5.59 -11.93 -6.85
N SER A 124 -5.80 -11.80 -8.16
CA SER A 124 -5.53 -12.86 -9.13
C SER A 124 -4.09 -12.79 -9.61
N PHE A 125 -3.37 -13.91 -9.54
CA PHE A 125 -2.01 -14.07 -10.04
C PHE A 125 -2.00 -15.00 -11.23
N TYR A 126 -1.16 -14.69 -12.21
CA TYR A 126 -0.91 -15.55 -13.35
C TYR A 126 0.13 -16.61 -12.99
N ARG A 127 -0.16 -17.87 -13.38
CA ARG A 127 0.82 -18.95 -13.30
C ARG A 127 1.95 -18.70 -14.31
N THR A 128 3.20 -18.87 -13.92
CA THR A 128 4.35 -18.74 -14.80
C THR A 128 4.19 -19.64 -16.03
N GLY A 129 4.38 -19.06 -17.22
CA GLY A 129 4.25 -19.77 -18.50
C GLY A 129 2.82 -20.11 -18.94
N SER A 130 1.78 -19.56 -18.28
CA SER A 130 0.37 -19.81 -18.58
C SER A 130 -0.46 -18.52 -18.41
N ASN A 131 -1.61 -18.48 -19.09
CA ASN A 131 -2.64 -17.44 -18.86
C ASN A 131 -3.65 -17.84 -17.76
N GLU A 132 -3.42 -18.95 -17.07
CA GLU A 132 -4.26 -19.40 -15.96
C GLU A 132 -4.08 -18.47 -14.76
N THR A 133 -5.19 -18.01 -14.17
CA THR A 133 -5.17 -17.19 -12.96
C THR A 133 -5.54 -17.97 -11.73
N ILE A 134 -4.86 -17.68 -10.63
CA ILE A 134 -5.12 -18.26 -9.31
C ILE A 134 -5.44 -17.11 -8.37
N LYS A 135 -6.52 -17.26 -7.58
CA LYS A 135 -6.85 -16.29 -6.55
C LYS A 135 -5.96 -16.46 -5.33
N ILE A 136 -5.42 -15.36 -4.87
CA ILE A 136 -4.49 -15.26 -3.76
C ILE A 136 -5.12 -14.38 -2.69
N LEU A 137 -5.14 -14.84 -1.45
CA LEU A 137 -5.35 -13.98 -0.31
C LEU A 137 -4.02 -13.29 0.03
N HIS A 138 -4.00 -11.97 -0.18
CA HIS A 138 -2.90 -11.11 0.24
C HIS A 138 -3.24 -10.45 1.56
N THR A 139 -2.29 -10.46 2.50
CA THR A 139 -2.42 -9.76 3.78
C THR A 139 -1.15 -8.96 4.05
N THR A 140 -1.31 -7.69 4.39
CA THR A 140 -0.23 -6.77 4.81
C THR A 140 -0.42 -6.41 6.27
N ARG A 141 0.65 -6.43 7.06
CA ARG A 141 0.71 -5.83 8.40
C ARG A 141 2.04 -5.13 8.60
N TYR A 142 2.05 -4.12 9.49
CA TYR A 142 3.31 -3.53 9.94
C TYR A 142 3.79 -4.26 11.19
N PHE A 143 5.04 -4.72 11.14
CA PHE A 143 5.62 -5.58 12.18
C PHE A 143 6.31 -4.76 13.26
N SER A 144 6.91 -3.63 12.91
CA SER A 144 7.54 -2.73 13.87
C SER A 144 7.46 -1.27 13.46
N CYS A 145 7.50 -0.39 14.47
CA CYS A 145 7.59 1.05 14.30
C CYS A 145 8.75 1.61 15.14
N SER A 146 9.34 2.75 14.72
CA SER A 146 10.31 3.50 15.52
C SER A 146 9.64 4.17 16.72
N ASN A 147 10.44 4.69 17.64
CA ASN A 147 9.96 5.50 18.77
C ASN A 147 9.22 6.76 18.31
N GLY A 148 9.56 7.33 17.15
CA GLY A 148 8.84 8.44 16.50
C GLY A 148 7.57 8.01 15.75
N GLY A 149 7.26 6.72 15.71
CA GLY A 149 6.05 6.17 15.09
C GLY A 149 6.15 5.90 13.59
N SER A 150 7.34 6.01 12.98
CA SER A 150 7.59 5.61 11.60
C SER A 150 7.56 4.09 11.47
N VAL A 151 6.93 3.57 10.42
CA VAL A 151 6.89 2.14 10.12
C VAL A 151 8.26 1.68 9.61
N ILE A 152 8.89 0.71 10.26
CA ILE A 152 10.22 0.20 9.90
C ILE A 152 10.10 -1.08 9.09
N LEU A 153 9.32 -2.05 9.57
CA LEU A 153 9.17 -3.36 8.96
C LEU A 153 7.71 -3.65 8.59
N GLY A 154 7.51 -4.13 7.36
CA GLY A 154 6.26 -4.70 6.89
C GLY A 154 6.37 -6.21 6.73
N LEU A 155 5.24 -6.90 6.85
CA LEU A 155 5.09 -8.31 6.53
C LEU A 155 3.90 -8.49 5.61
N CYS A 156 4.17 -8.89 4.37
CA CYS A 156 3.16 -9.27 3.40
C CYS A 156 3.11 -10.80 3.27
N THR A 157 1.92 -11.36 3.21
CA THR A 157 1.72 -12.80 3.03
C THR A 157 0.77 -13.07 1.88
N TYR A 158 1.02 -14.16 1.18
CA TYR A 158 0.28 -14.59 0.00
C TYR A 158 -0.02 -16.08 0.12
N SER A 159 -1.28 -16.43 0.14
CA SER A 159 -1.72 -17.84 0.14
C SER A 159 -2.83 -18.08 -0.88
N PRO A 160 -2.94 -19.29 -1.45
CA PRO A 160 -4.07 -19.64 -2.32
C PRO A 160 -5.40 -19.37 -1.63
N TYR A 161 -6.34 -18.75 -2.34
CA TYR A 161 -7.68 -18.48 -1.84
C TYR A 161 -8.69 -19.46 -2.45
N PHE A 162 -9.34 -20.25 -1.62
CA PHE A 162 -10.31 -21.28 -2.02
C PHE A 162 -11.77 -20.89 -1.75
N GLY A 163 -12.03 -19.65 -1.32
CA GLY A 163 -13.39 -19.20 -1.04
C GLY A 163 -14.21 -18.96 -2.31
N SER A 164 -15.54 -19.08 -2.19
CA SER A 164 -16.50 -18.87 -3.29
C SER A 164 -16.86 -17.40 -3.54
N HIS A 165 -16.41 -16.48 -2.71
CA HIS A 165 -16.75 -15.06 -2.84
C HIS A 165 -15.98 -14.42 -3.99
N ASN A 166 -16.72 -13.94 -4.99
CA ASN A 166 -16.16 -13.20 -6.14
C ASN A 166 -15.94 -11.70 -5.87
N LYS A 167 -16.29 -11.21 -4.67
CA LYS A 167 -16.06 -9.82 -4.30
C LYS A 167 -14.68 -9.66 -3.68
N GLN A 168 -13.91 -8.73 -4.21
CA GLN A 168 -12.69 -8.18 -3.65
C GLN A 168 -13.02 -7.34 -2.41
N ASP A 169 -13.48 -7.98 -1.33
CA ASP A 169 -13.72 -7.27 -0.09
C ASP A 169 -12.37 -6.99 0.56
N SER A 170 -11.87 -5.77 0.29
CA SER A 170 -10.72 -5.23 1.01
C SER A 170 -11.13 -4.93 2.44
N ILE A 171 -10.45 -5.50 3.41
CA ILE A 171 -10.75 -5.34 4.83
C ILE A 171 -9.51 -4.91 5.62
N ILE A 172 -9.74 -4.12 6.67
CA ILE A 172 -8.75 -3.84 7.71
C ILE A 172 -9.28 -4.43 9.01
N VAL A 173 -8.46 -5.23 9.69
CA VAL A 173 -8.85 -5.96 10.90
C VAL A 173 -7.90 -5.62 12.03
N ASN A 174 -8.44 -5.42 13.24
CA ASN A 174 -7.66 -5.39 14.47
C ASN A 174 -7.34 -6.84 14.89
N LEU A 175 -6.07 -7.21 14.84
CA LEU A 175 -5.61 -8.58 15.14
C LEU A 175 -5.74 -8.97 16.61
N VAL A 176 -5.88 -7.98 17.52
CA VAL A 176 -6.02 -8.22 18.97
C VAL A 176 -7.47 -8.48 19.34
N THR A 177 -8.42 -7.71 18.75
CA THR A 177 -9.85 -7.82 19.08
C THR A 177 -10.62 -8.68 18.07
N GLY A 178 -10.07 -8.92 16.87
CA GLY A 178 -10.77 -9.58 15.76
C GLY A 178 -11.80 -8.68 15.06
N GLU A 179 -11.91 -7.41 15.45
CA GLU A 179 -12.91 -6.50 14.90
C GLU A 179 -12.45 -5.93 13.54
N THR A 180 -13.37 -5.91 12.58
CA THR A 180 -13.14 -5.25 11.30
C THR A 180 -13.30 -3.73 11.43
N VAL A 181 -12.32 -2.97 10.94
CA VAL A 181 -12.38 -1.52 10.89
C VAL A 181 -13.42 -1.11 9.83
N ARG A 182 -14.41 -0.33 10.25
CA ARG A 182 -15.47 0.14 9.34
C ARG A 182 -14.87 1.00 8.23
N ARG A 183 -15.35 0.81 7.01
CA ARG A 183 -14.87 1.50 5.81
C ARG A 183 -14.85 3.03 5.96
N ASN A 184 -15.88 3.61 6.57
CA ASN A 184 -15.95 5.05 6.81
C ASN A 184 -14.85 5.59 7.74
N VAL A 185 -14.24 4.76 8.59
CA VAL A 185 -13.15 5.18 9.50
C VAL A 185 -11.87 5.44 8.71
N TYR A 186 -11.42 4.49 7.87
CA TYR A 186 -10.21 4.71 7.08
C TYR A 186 -10.45 5.64 5.87
N GLU A 187 -11.66 5.71 5.31
CA GLU A 187 -12.02 6.72 4.31
C GLU A 187 -12.05 8.14 4.89
N ALA A 188 -12.32 8.30 6.18
CA ALA A 188 -12.18 9.60 6.84
C ALA A 188 -10.71 10.06 6.90
N CYS A 189 -9.74 9.13 6.99
CA CYS A 189 -8.31 9.42 6.89
C CYS A 189 -7.94 9.88 5.46
N ASP A 190 -8.53 9.29 4.43
CA ASP A 190 -8.32 9.69 3.03
C ASP A 190 -8.64 11.17 2.81
N ARG A 191 -9.73 11.66 3.40
CA ARG A 191 -10.18 13.07 3.28
C ARG A 191 -9.23 14.09 3.91
N LYS A 192 -8.28 13.65 4.74
CA LYS A 192 -7.25 14.50 5.34
C LYS A 192 -6.05 14.71 4.43
N ILE A 193 -5.90 13.89 3.37
CA ILE A 193 -4.78 13.97 2.43
C ILE A 193 -4.79 15.30 1.67
N LEU A 194 -5.98 15.76 1.28
CA LEU A 194 -6.17 16.99 0.55
C LEU A 194 -7.12 17.94 1.30
N SER A 195 -6.79 19.24 1.31
CA SER A 195 -7.68 20.25 1.83
C SER A 195 -8.95 20.37 0.98
N ARG A 196 -10.04 20.93 1.55
CA ARG A 196 -11.28 21.16 0.83
C ARG A 196 -11.06 21.96 -0.47
N ARG A 197 -10.17 22.95 -0.45
CA ARG A 197 -9.83 23.77 -1.63
C ARG A 197 -9.09 22.97 -2.69
N GLN A 198 -8.18 22.10 -2.29
CA GLN A 198 -7.49 21.21 -3.21
C GLN A 198 -8.44 20.20 -3.86
N LEU A 199 -9.38 19.63 -3.12
CA LEU A 199 -10.40 18.73 -3.66
C LEU A 199 -11.32 19.46 -4.69
N GLU A 200 -11.71 20.70 -4.40
CA GLU A 200 -12.52 21.52 -5.31
C GLU A 200 -11.77 21.80 -6.64
N ILE A 201 -10.51 22.18 -6.55
CA ILE A 201 -9.64 22.41 -7.72
C ILE A 201 -9.43 21.11 -8.50
N LEU A 202 -9.13 20.01 -7.81
CA LEU A 202 -8.92 18.71 -8.45
C LEU A 202 -10.17 18.19 -9.15
N SER A 203 -11.35 18.41 -8.57
CA SER A 203 -12.65 18.09 -9.19
C SER A 203 -12.88 18.88 -10.48
N LEU A 204 -12.52 20.16 -10.53
CA LEU A 204 -12.60 20.97 -11.75
C LEU A 204 -11.60 20.52 -12.81
N ILE A 205 -10.39 20.16 -12.40
CA ILE A 205 -9.38 19.60 -13.29
C ILE A 205 -9.85 18.27 -13.90
N ALA A 206 -10.45 17.38 -13.10
CA ALA A 206 -11.04 16.12 -13.58
C ALA A 206 -12.11 16.32 -14.64
N LYS A 207 -12.82 17.45 -14.59
CA LYS A 207 -13.80 17.86 -15.62
C LYS A 207 -13.17 18.53 -16.84
N GLY A 208 -11.84 18.63 -16.91
CA GLY A 208 -11.12 19.26 -18.02
C GLY A 208 -11.12 20.79 -18.01
N VAL A 209 -11.45 21.43 -16.88
CA VAL A 209 -11.51 22.89 -16.77
C VAL A 209 -10.09 23.48 -16.75
N PRO A 210 -9.74 24.43 -17.66
CA PRO A 210 -8.42 25.05 -17.71
C PRO A 210 -8.12 25.90 -16.46
N SER A 211 -6.84 26.01 -16.06
CA SER A 211 -6.41 26.76 -14.85
C SER A 211 -6.91 28.20 -14.81
N LYS A 212 -6.99 28.87 -15.97
CA LYS A 212 -7.52 30.26 -16.06
C LYS A 212 -9.00 30.31 -15.67
N GLN A 213 -9.80 29.40 -16.20
CA GLN A 213 -11.24 29.33 -15.89
C GLN A 213 -11.48 28.85 -14.45
N ILE A 214 -10.61 27.96 -13.90
CA ILE A 214 -10.65 27.59 -12.48
C ILE A 214 -10.39 28.83 -11.61
N ALA A 215 -9.39 29.65 -11.97
CA ALA A 215 -9.07 30.89 -11.27
C ALA A 215 -10.26 31.86 -11.24
N ASP A 216 -10.91 32.06 -12.38
CA ASP A 216 -12.10 32.89 -12.51
C ASP A 216 -13.28 32.35 -11.70
N ASN A 217 -13.57 31.04 -11.80
CA ASN A 217 -14.67 30.37 -11.07
C ASN A 217 -14.49 30.46 -9.54
N LEU A 218 -13.26 30.44 -9.08
CA LEU A 218 -12.93 30.37 -7.66
C LEU A 218 -12.49 31.72 -7.07
N ASN A 219 -12.50 32.81 -7.87
CA ASN A 219 -12.05 34.16 -7.51
C ASN A 219 -10.62 34.16 -6.90
N ILE A 220 -9.68 33.47 -7.54
CA ILE A 220 -8.26 33.44 -7.15
C ILE A 220 -7.37 33.66 -8.37
N SER A 221 -6.08 33.90 -8.15
CA SER A 221 -5.13 34.05 -9.25
C SER A 221 -4.81 32.69 -9.91
N VAL A 222 -4.45 32.70 -11.20
CA VAL A 222 -3.93 31.53 -11.90
C VAL A 222 -2.68 30.97 -11.21
N TYR A 223 -1.84 31.85 -10.64
CA TYR A 223 -0.69 31.47 -9.84
C TYR A 223 -1.12 30.62 -8.62
N THR A 224 -2.16 31.03 -7.92
CA THR A 224 -2.72 30.29 -6.77
C THR A 224 -3.24 28.92 -7.18
N VAL A 225 -3.94 28.81 -8.33
CA VAL A 225 -4.39 27.52 -8.88
C VAL A 225 -3.19 26.61 -9.15
N ASN A 226 -2.15 27.12 -9.80
CA ASN A 226 -0.95 26.34 -10.12
C ASN A 226 -0.20 25.89 -8.85
N ARG A 227 -0.14 26.74 -7.81
CA ARG A 227 0.41 26.35 -6.51
C ARG A 227 -0.40 25.20 -5.89
N HIS A 228 -1.73 25.31 -5.85
CA HIS A 228 -2.55 24.20 -5.36
C HIS A 228 -2.36 22.90 -6.17
N ARG A 229 -2.17 23.00 -7.50
CA ARG A 229 -1.84 21.81 -8.31
C ARG A 229 -0.55 21.17 -7.86
N GLN A 230 0.52 21.95 -7.63
CA GLN A 230 1.78 21.41 -7.11
C GLN A 230 1.61 20.79 -5.72
N ASP A 231 0.89 21.48 -4.83
CA ASP A 231 0.62 20.98 -3.48
C ASP A 231 -0.19 19.65 -3.53
N ILE A 232 -1.16 19.52 -4.46
CA ILE A 232 -1.92 18.28 -4.67
C ILE A 232 -0.97 17.16 -5.12
N LEU A 233 -0.09 17.41 -6.11
CA LEU A 233 0.87 16.42 -6.57
C LEU A 233 1.79 15.98 -5.42
N ALA A 234 2.28 16.91 -4.62
CA ALA A 234 3.14 16.63 -3.47
C ALA A 234 2.38 15.83 -2.38
N SER A 235 1.12 16.20 -2.07
CA SER A 235 0.31 15.52 -1.05
C SER A 235 -0.07 14.09 -1.46
N LEU A 236 -0.38 13.88 -2.75
CA LEU A 236 -0.68 12.57 -3.31
C LEU A 236 0.57 11.81 -3.74
N LYS A 237 1.78 12.42 -3.66
CA LYS A 237 3.06 11.81 -4.05
C LYS A 237 3.06 11.28 -5.48
N VAL A 238 2.52 12.06 -6.42
CA VAL A 238 2.38 11.69 -7.84
C VAL A 238 3.12 12.66 -8.74
N ALA A 239 3.58 12.18 -9.91
CA ALA A 239 4.39 12.96 -10.82
C ALA A 239 3.59 13.96 -11.67
N ASN A 240 2.28 13.71 -11.90
CA ASN A 240 1.48 14.52 -12.80
C ASN A 240 0.00 14.59 -12.42
N THR A 241 -0.70 15.54 -13.04
CA THR A 241 -2.11 15.83 -12.72
C THR A 241 -3.06 14.70 -13.12
N ALA A 242 -2.79 13.96 -14.21
CA ALA A 242 -3.64 12.85 -14.64
C ALA A 242 -3.65 11.75 -13.58
N ALA A 243 -2.48 11.41 -13.05
CA ALA A 243 -2.33 10.47 -11.94
C ALA A 243 -3.02 10.95 -10.66
N ALA A 244 -2.94 12.25 -10.34
CA ALA A 244 -3.65 12.82 -9.20
C ALA A 244 -5.18 12.66 -9.34
N VAL A 245 -5.72 12.90 -10.53
CA VAL A 245 -7.15 12.70 -10.84
C VAL A 245 -7.52 11.22 -10.73
N GLU A 246 -6.73 10.33 -11.32
CA GLU A 246 -7.00 8.89 -11.27
C GLU A 246 -7.06 8.37 -9.83
N ILE A 247 -6.07 8.68 -9.01
CA ILE A 247 -6.04 8.29 -7.58
C ILE A 247 -7.26 8.85 -6.85
N ALA A 248 -7.55 10.13 -7.03
CA ALA A 248 -8.66 10.78 -6.34
C ALA A 248 -10.02 10.15 -6.70
N LEU A 249 -10.24 9.79 -7.96
CA LEU A 249 -11.44 9.06 -8.42
C LEU A 249 -11.51 7.65 -7.80
N ARG A 250 -10.40 6.90 -7.84
CA ARG A 250 -10.34 5.54 -7.26
C ARG A 250 -10.55 5.53 -5.74
N MET A 251 -10.10 6.57 -5.05
CA MET A 251 -10.30 6.73 -3.61
C MET A 251 -11.64 7.39 -3.25
N ASN A 252 -12.48 7.77 -4.22
CA ASN A 252 -13.72 8.52 -4.05
C ASN A 252 -13.51 9.83 -3.27
N LEU A 253 -12.44 10.56 -3.56
CA LEU A 253 -12.18 11.89 -3.00
C LEU A 253 -12.90 12.98 -3.79
N ILE A 254 -13.11 12.76 -5.08
CA ILE A 254 -13.80 13.65 -6.03
C ILE A 254 -14.79 12.88 -6.89
#